data_5f9387bd1f97b80b2a995d91eb295526
#
_entry.id   5f9387bd1f97b80b2a995d91eb295526
#
_cell.length_a   1.000
_cell.length_b   1.000
_cell.length_c   1.000
_cell.angle_alpha   90.00
_cell.angle_beta   90.00
_cell.angle_gamma   90.00
#
_symmetry.space_group_name_H-M   'P 1'
#
loop_
_entity.id
_entity.type
_entity.pdbx_description
1 polymer ?
#
loop_
_entity_poly.entity_id
_entity_poly.type
_entity_poly.pdbx_seq_one_letter_code
_entity_poly.pdbx_strand_id
1 'polypeptide(L)'
;FVITLPPEVRGDYRSKVALGKLGTSFKRMMQRHGFGRGLRRWHFFGEDHKDSTNGGEAPVFHPHMEVLVEAGHLTSGELDSIKASVGNILNVDIERVNVHYQYAKAGDIAKKCHMVSYALRPTFTDWAWDKELAYEIIGFRNAQSWGNWDGEPVWEVPVDSGREVPEQALVDIEKGLCPLDGSQITWGSRVCRLRDLIEQRPDDWGPVDSG
;
A
#
# COMPACT_ATOMS: atom_id res chain seq x y z
N PHE A 1 8.74 4.00 3.48
CA PHE A 1 9.20 2.84 4.27
C PHE A 1 8.37 1.62 3.91
N VAL A 2 9.02 0.46 3.90
CA VAL A 2 8.33 -0.83 3.94
C VAL A 2 8.73 -1.52 5.25
N ILE A 3 7.76 -1.80 6.11
CA ILE A 3 7.98 -2.50 7.38
C ILE A 3 7.42 -3.91 7.23
N THR A 4 8.30 -4.91 7.11
CA THR A 4 7.91 -6.31 6.93
C THR A 4 7.91 -7.03 8.29
N LEU A 5 6.84 -7.79 8.56
CA LEU A 5 6.76 -8.58 9.78
C LEU A 5 7.66 -9.82 9.67
N PRO A 6 8.53 -10.07 10.68
CA PRO A 6 9.33 -11.28 10.75
C PRO A 6 8.46 -12.55 10.78
N PRO A 7 8.90 -13.66 10.19
CA PRO A 7 8.09 -14.88 10.06
C PRO A 7 7.49 -15.39 11.37
N GLU A 8 8.25 -15.31 12.46
CA GLU A 8 7.86 -15.81 13.78
C GLU A 8 6.68 -15.11 14.43
N VAL A 9 6.42 -13.84 14.03
CA VAL A 9 5.29 -13.07 14.60
C VAL A 9 4.10 -12.93 13.66
N ARG A 10 4.22 -13.38 12.40
CA ARG A 10 3.15 -13.19 11.40
C ARG A 10 1.82 -13.79 11.81
N GLY A 11 1.86 -14.97 12.46
CA GLY A 11 0.66 -15.67 12.92
C GLY A 11 -0.20 -14.84 13.88
N ASP A 12 0.43 -14.02 14.73
CA ASP A 12 -0.26 -13.18 15.72
C ASP A 12 -1.06 -12.03 15.08
N TYR A 13 -0.75 -11.69 13.83
CA TYR A 13 -1.33 -10.54 13.13
C TYR A 13 -2.25 -10.92 11.97
N ARG A 14 -2.88 -12.10 12.03
CA ARG A 14 -3.79 -12.57 10.98
C ARG A 14 -5.23 -12.03 11.10
N SER A 15 -5.53 -11.25 12.15
CA SER A 15 -6.85 -10.68 12.37
C SER A 15 -6.89 -9.16 12.19
N LYS A 16 -8.06 -8.62 11.81
CA LYS A 16 -8.28 -7.15 11.70
C LYS A 16 -7.99 -6.39 12.99
N VAL A 17 -8.25 -7.01 14.14
CA VAL A 17 -8.01 -6.39 15.46
C VAL A 17 -6.53 -6.27 15.74
N ALA A 18 -5.75 -7.32 15.51
CA ALA A 18 -4.31 -7.33 15.70
C ALA A 18 -3.61 -6.36 14.72
N LEU A 19 -3.94 -6.43 13.43
CA LEU A 19 -3.44 -5.51 12.40
C LEU A 19 -3.78 -4.04 12.71
N GLY A 20 -4.99 -3.78 13.19
CA GLY A 20 -5.44 -2.43 13.57
C GLY A 20 -4.65 -1.86 14.75
N LYS A 21 -4.43 -2.66 15.80
CA LYS A 21 -3.61 -2.29 16.96
C LYS A 21 -2.16 -2.03 16.55
N LEU A 22 -1.56 -2.95 15.80
CA LEU A 22 -0.19 -2.83 15.32
C LEU A 22 -0.01 -1.59 14.43
N GLY A 23 -0.91 -1.38 13.47
CA GLY A 23 -0.89 -0.20 12.62
C GLY A 23 -1.04 1.12 13.39
N THR A 24 -1.80 1.12 14.49
CA THR A 24 -1.89 2.27 15.39
C THR A 24 -0.58 2.50 16.14
N SER A 25 0.07 1.43 16.59
CA SER A 25 1.39 1.51 17.25
C SER A 25 2.46 2.06 16.30
N PHE A 26 2.51 1.58 15.07
CA PHE A 26 3.43 2.10 14.05
C PHE A 26 3.16 3.56 13.69
N LYS A 27 1.89 3.95 13.52
CA LYS A 27 1.54 5.36 13.32
C LYS A 27 2.07 6.24 14.45
N ARG A 28 1.81 5.86 15.71
CA ARG A 28 2.29 6.61 16.88
C ARG A 28 3.83 6.66 16.95
N MET A 29 4.49 5.57 16.57
CA MET A 29 5.94 5.52 16.46
C MET A 29 6.44 6.52 15.41
N MET A 30 5.88 6.51 14.21
CA MET A 30 6.25 7.47 13.15
C MET A 30 6.06 8.92 13.62
N GLN A 31 4.96 9.23 14.30
CA GLN A 31 4.73 10.57 14.86
C GLN A 31 5.79 10.97 15.88
N ARG A 32 6.25 10.05 16.75
CA ARG A 32 7.33 10.31 17.72
C ARG A 32 8.68 10.52 17.05
N HIS A 33 8.92 9.93 15.88
CA HIS A 33 10.09 10.17 15.05
C HIS A 33 9.98 11.46 14.21
N GLY A 34 8.97 12.30 14.46
CA GLY A 34 8.81 13.60 13.80
C GLY A 34 8.02 13.58 12.49
N PHE A 35 7.50 12.43 12.06
CA PHE A 35 6.67 12.36 10.87
C PHE A 35 5.23 12.79 11.17
N GLY A 36 5.00 14.10 11.17
CA GLY A 36 3.72 14.71 11.51
C GLY A 36 2.57 14.34 10.56
N ARG A 37 2.89 14.03 9.29
CA ARG A 37 1.93 13.69 8.24
C ARG A 37 2.38 12.45 7.48
N GLY A 38 1.42 11.54 7.19
CA GLY A 38 1.73 10.33 6.43
C GLY A 38 0.50 9.49 6.10
N LEU A 39 0.75 8.48 5.31
CA LEU A 39 -0.21 7.44 4.91
C LEU A 39 0.42 6.08 5.17
N ARG A 40 -0.34 5.14 5.68
CA ARG A 40 0.05 3.74 5.77
C ARG A 40 -0.97 2.84 5.09
N ARG A 41 -0.48 1.72 4.54
CA ARG A 41 -1.32 0.66 4.00
C ARG A 41 -0.68 -0.69 4.25
N TRP A 42 -1.50 -1.70 4.54
CA TRP A 42 -1.08 -3.08 4.64
C TRP A 42 -1.11 -3.79 3.30
N HIS A 43 -0.10 -4.58 3.04
CA HIS A 43 -0.04 -5.61 2.02
C HIS A 43 0.16 -6.96 2.73
N PHE A 44 -0.50 -8.01 2.25
CA PHE A 44 -0.56 -9.28 2.98
C PHE A 44 0.24 -10.40 2.33
N PHE A 45 0.73 -10.19 1.11
CA PHE A 45 1.48 -11.17 0.34
C PHE A 45 2.74 -10.53 -0.24
N GLY A 46 3.82 -11.33 -0.36
CA GLY A 46 5.05 -10.88 -1.01
C GLY A 46 4.92 -10.87 -2.54
N GLU A 47 5.94 -10.36 -3.22
CA GLU A 47 6.00 -10.37 -4.69
C GLU A 47 6.42 -11.73 -5.27
N ASP A 48 6.94 -12.62 -4.42
CA ASP A 48 7.45 -13.95 -4.81
C ASP A 48 6.38 -14.86 -5.44
N HIS A 49 5.10 -14.46 -5.35
CA HIS A 49 3.99 -15.17 -5.99
C HIS A 49 3.92 -14.98 -7.51
N LYS A 50 4.59 -14.00 -8.06
CA LYS A 50 4.62 -13.77 -9.51
C LYS A 50 5.26 -14.95 -10.26
N ASP A 51 6.14 -15.68 -9.57
CA ASP A 51 6.85 -16.84 -10.14
C ASP A 51 6.13 -18.16 -9.88
N SER A 52 5.10 -18.22 -9.04
CA SER A 52 4.37 -19.45 -8.69
C SER A 52 3.28 -19.83 -9.72
N THR A 53 3.27 -19.27 -10.92
CA THR A 53 2.38 -19.67 -12.02
C THR A 53 2.52 -21.14 -12.43
N ASN A 54 3.45 -21.87 -11.83
CA ASN A 54 3.76 -23.25 -12.18
C ASN A 54 3.46 -24.30 -11.10
N GLY A 55 2.57 -24.06 -10.14
CA GLY A 55 2.37 -25.17 -9.21
C GLY A 55 1.37 -25.06 -8.06
N GLY A 56 0.49 -24.10 -8.03
CA GLY A 56 -0.68 -24.17 -7.13
C GLY A 56 -0.41 -24.10 -5.63
N GLU A 57 0.75 -23.62 -5.17
CA GLU A 57 0.93 -23.32 -3.76
C GLU A 57 0.14 -22.08 -3.38
N ALA A 58 -0.64 -22.19 -2.29
CA ALA A 58 -1.38 -21.05 -1.74
C ALA A 58 -0.43 -19.90 -1.38
N PRO A 59 -0.85 -18.65 -1.61
CA PRO A 59 -0.02 -17.50 -1.29
C PRO A 59 0.36 -17.49 0.19
N VAL A 60 1.65 -17.34 0.47
CA VAL A 60 2.14 -17.29 1.84
C VAL A 60 1.79 -15.93 2.45
N PHE A 61 1.12 -15.93 3.60
CA PHE A 61 0.83 -14.73 4.36
C PHE A 61 2.14 -14.05 4.79
N HIS A 62 2.42 -12.91 4.16
CA HIS A 62 3.65 -12.13 4.32
C HIS A 62 3.31 -10.65 4.55
N PRO A 63 2.71 -10.32 5.71
CA PRO A 63 2.23 -8.97 5.95
C PRO A 63 3.39 -7.99 6.05
N HIS A 64 3.25 -6.90 5.30
CA HIS A 64 4.13 -5.75 5.37
C HIS A 64 3.31 -4.46 5.27
N MET A 65 3.84 -3.40 5.84
CA MET A 65 3.20 -2.10 5.82
C MET A 65 4.00 -1.13 4.98
N GLU A 66 3.38 -0.60 3.95
CA GLU A 66 3.86 0.56 3.24
C GLU A 66 3.54 1.83 4.04
N VAL A 67 4.55 2.67 4.25
CA VAL A 67 4.39 3.94 4.96
C VAL A 67 5.00 5.05 4.13
N LEU A 68 4.16 5.98 3.69
CA LEU A 68 4.56 7.20 3.01
C LEU A 68 4.52 8.35 4.00
N VAL A 69 5.60 9.10 4.11
CA VAL A 69 5.68 10.27 4.99
C VAL A 69 6.33 11.44 4.25
N GLU A 70 5.97 12.63 4.64
CA GLU A 70 6.66 13.83 4.22
C GLU A 70 7.84 14.08 5.14
N ALA A 71 9.05 13.95 4.60
CA ALA A 71 10.29 14.15 5.36
C ALA A 71 11.46 14.46 4.45
N GLY A 72 12.55 15.00 5.05
CA GLY A 72 13.86 15.05 4.43
C GLY A 72 14.50 13.66 4.32
N HIS A 73 15.72 13.64 3.79
CA HIS A 73 16.53 12.42 3.78
C HIS A 73 16.95 12.06 5.21
N LEU A 74 16.77 10.79 5.57
CA LEU A 74 17.18 10.29 6.89
C LEU A 74 18.65 9.89 6.92
N THR A 75 19.30 10.17 8.02
CA THR A 75 20.61 9.62 8.36
C THR A 75 20.52 8.14 8.75
N SER A 76 21.63 7.41 8.71
CA SER A 76 21.67 6.02 9.18
C SER A 76 21.24 5.89 10.65
N GLY A 77 21.67 6.82 11.52
CA GLY A 77 21.30 6.80 12.93
C GLY A 77 19.78 7.00 13.17
N GLU A 78 19.12 7.87 12.40
CA GLU A 78 17.66 8.02 12.45
C GLU A 78 16.95 6.75 11.98
N LEU A 79 17.45 6.11 10.92
CA LEU A 79 16.89 4.85 10.43
C LEU A 79 17.06 3.71 11.45
N ASP A 80 18.24 3.63 12.11
CA ASP A 80 18.50 2.63 13.16
C ASP A 80 17.59 2.85 14.39
N SER A 81 17.32 4.11 14.74
CA SER A 81 16.37 4.46 15.80
C SER A 81 14.94 4.03 15.46
N ILE A 82 14.53 4.15 14.18
CA ILE A 82 13.24 3.66 13.70
C ILE A 82 13.19 2.13 13.77
N LYS A 83 14.24 1.42 13.30
CA LYS A 83 14.33 -0.04 13.39
C LYS A 83 14.24 -0.53 14.83
N ALA A 84 14.96 0.09 15.75
CA ALA A 84 14.89 -0.24 17.18
C ALA A 84 13.45 -0.07 17.72
N SER A 85 12.77 1.01 17.33
CA SER A 85 11.39 1.24 17.71
C SER A 85 10.42 0.19 17.14
N VAL A 86 10.65 -0.26 15.91
CA VAL A 86 9.88 -1.36 15.30
C VAL A 86 10.12 -2.67 16.06
N GLY A 87 11.39 -2.99 16.38
CA GLY A 87 11.75 -4.17 17.17
C GLY A 87 11.02 -4.20 18.52
N ASN A 88 11.01 -3.05 19.23
CA ASN A 88 10.30 -2.91 20.51
C ASN A 88 8.78 -3.11 20.36
N ILE A 89 8.17 -2.61 19.28
CA ILE A 89 6.73 -2.79 19.04
C ILE A 89 6.39 -4.26 18.76
N LEU A 90 7.24 -4.94 17.98
CA LEU A 90 7.06 -6.34 17.60
C LEU A 90 7.58 -7.33 18.65
N ASN A 91 8.29 -6.83 19.66
CA ASN A 91 8.99 -7.65 20.68
C ASN A 91 9.96 -8.66 20.04
N VAL A 92 10.78 -8.17 19.11
CA VAL A 92 11.83 -8.94 18.41
C VAL A 92 13.17 -8.19 18.47
N ASP A 93 14.26 -8.94 18.33
CA ASP A 93 15.59 -8.34 18.24
C ASP A 93 15.72 -7.47 16.99
N ILE A 94 16.51 -6.40 17.09
CA ILE A 94 16.67 -5.43 16.00
C ILE A 94 17.21 -6.05 14.70
N GLU A 95 18.05 -7.07 14.82
CA GLU A 95 18.63 -7.82 13.70
C GLU A 95 17.57 -8.57 12.88
N ARG A 96 16.40 -8.82 13.46
CA ARG A 96 15.27 -9.48 12.81
C ARG A 96 14.29 -8.49 12.19
N VAL A 97 14.48 -7.20 12.44
CA VAL A 97 13.62 -6.14 11.93
C VAL A 97 13.97 -5.83 10.48
N ASN A 98 13.00 -6.00 9.60
CA ASN A 98 13.14 -5.61 8.19
C ASN A 98 12.39 -4.30 7.94
N VAL A 99 13.16 -3.22 7.82
CA VAL A 99 12.67 -1.89 7.42
C VAL A 99 13.44 -1.44 6.19
N HIS A 100 12.78 -1.45 5.05
CA HIS A 100 13.31 -0.87 3.82
C HIS A 100 12.95 0.62 3.76
N TYR A 101 13.93 1.46 3.48
CA TYR A 101 13.75 2.90 3.36
C TYR A 101 14.09 3.38 1.96
N GLN A 102 13.22 4.18 1.40
CA GLN A 102 13.45 4.88 0.13
C GLN A 102 13.17 6.36 0.28
N TYR A 103 14.01 7.19 -0.31
CA TYR A 103 13.85 8.62 -0.37
C TYR A 103 13.64 9.09 -1.81
N ALA A 104 12.61 9.91 -2.03
CA ALA A 104 12.40 10.62 -3.28
C ALA A 104 12.66 12.11 -3.07
N LYS A 105 13.57 12.68 -3.86
CA LYS A 105 13.86 14.12 -3.84
C LYS A 105 12.63 14.95 -4.22
N ALA A 106 12.60 16.21 -3.83
CA ALA A 106 11.46 17.10 -4.08
C ALA A 106 11.01 17.12 -5.56
N GLY A 107 11.95 17.23 -6.49
CA GLY A 107 11.67 17.27 -7.94
C GLY A 107 11.49 15.90 -8.61
N ASP A 108 11.67 14.77 -7.92
CA ASP A 108 11.54 13.44 -8.52
C ASP A 108 10.09 12.95 -8.49
N ILE A 109 9.28 13.54 -9.37
CA ILE A 109 7.85 13.25 -9.49
C ILE A 109 7.61 11.79 -9.91
N ALA A 110 8.39 11.27 -10.87
CA ALA A 110 8.23 9.90 -11.35
C ALA A 110 8.42 8.89 -10.21
N LYS A 111 9.46 9.05 -9.38
CA LYS A 111 9.68 8.21 -8.22
C LYS A 111 8.59 8.36 -7.17
N LYS A 112 8.11 9.58 -6.92
CA LYS A 112 7.00 9.82 -5.99
C LYS A 112 5.72 9.14 -6.46
N CYS A 113 5.35 9.29 -7.74
CA CYS A 113 4.19 8.61 -8.32
C CYS A 113 4.33 7.09 -8.23
N HIS A 114 5.51 6.54 -8.52
CA HIS A 114 5.77 5.11 -8.37
C HIS A 114 5.58 4.64 -6.92
N MET A 115 6.14 5.35 -5.94
CA MET A 115 5.98 5.01 -4.52
C MET A 115 4.51 5.06 -4.07
N VAL A 116 3.76 6.07 -4.52
CA VAL A 116 2.34 6.21 -4.18
C VAL A 116 1.51 5.10 -4.83
N SER A 117 1.68 4.85 -6.13
CA SER A 117 0.95 3.80 -6.83
C SER A 117 1.27 2.41 -6.29
N TYR A 118 2.52 2.14 -5.93
CA TYR A 118 2.92 0.89 -5.29
C TYR A 118 2.25 0.72 -3.91
N ALA A 119 2.30 1.75 -3.07
CA ALA A 119 1.68 1.73 -1.75
C ALA A 119 0.15 1.58 -1.82
N LEU A 120 -0.50 2.09 -2.87
CA LEU A 120 -1.95 2.07 -3.02
C LEU A 120 -2.47 0.91 -3.87
N ARG A 121 -1.61 0.03 -4.39
CA ARG A 121 -2.06 -1.09 -5.22
C ARG A 121 -3.08 -1.96 -4.46
N PRO A 122 -4.08 -2.50 -5.15
CA PRO A 122 -5.15 -3.28 -4.53
C PRO A 122 -4.64 -4.54 -3.82
N THR A 123 -5.35 -4.96 -2.78
CA THR A 123 -5.15 -6.25 -2.12
C THR A 123 -6.16 -7.26 -2.68
N PHE A 124 -5.75 -8.50 -2.93
CA PHE A 124 -6.57 -9.59 -3.46
C PHE A 124 -7.10 -9.42 -4.91
N THR A 125 -6.66 -8.42 -5.67
CA THR A 125 -7.19 -8.19 -7.01
C THR A 125 -6.34 -8.78 -8.12
N ASP A 126 -5.02 -8.87 -7.91
CA ASP A 126 -4.13 -9.25 -9.00
C ASP A 126 -3.88 -10.77 -9.05
N TRP A 127 -3.28 -11.35 -8.01
CA TRP A 127 -2.74 -12.70 -8.14
C TRP A 127 -2.64 -13.50 -6.82
N ALA A 128 -2.94 -12.88 -5.70
CA ALA A 128 -2.89 -13.56 -4.40
C ALA A 128 -4.26 -13.54 -3.73
N TRP A 129 -4.82 -14.71 -3.46
CA TRP A 129 -6.10 -14.87 -2.81
C TRP A 129 -5.99 -15.82 -1.62
N ASP A 130 -6.38 -15.35 -0.44
CA ASP A 130 -6.54 -16.14 0.78
C ASP A 130 -7.96 -15.86 1.31
N LYS A 131 -8.85 -16.83 1.11
CA LYS A 131 -10.26 -16.70 1.46
C LYS A 131 -10.48 -16.54 2.95
N GLU A 132 -9.73 -17.26 3.78
CA GLU A 132 -9.83 -17.18 5.24
C GLU A 132 -9.39 -15.80 5.73
N LEU A 133 -8.23 -15.33 5.26
CA LEU A 133 -7.76 -13.98 5.58
C LEU A 133 -8.75 -12.91 5.11
N ALA A 134 -9.33 -13.07 3.90
CA ALA A 134 -10.30 -12.14 3.39
C ALA A 134 -11.53 -12.01 4.30
N TYR A 135 -12.04 -13.12 4.85
CA TYR A 135 -13.11 -13.10 5.84
C TYR A 135 -12.70 -12.41 7.15
N GLU A 136 -11.51 -12.71 7.65
CA GLU A 136 -10.99 -12.12 8.89
C GLU A 136 -10.82 -10.60 8.81
N ILE A 137 -10.54 -10.06 7.63
CA ILE A 137 -10.32 -8.62 7.43
C ILE A 137 -11.54 -7.88 6.87
N ILE A 138 -12.70 -8.51 6.74
CA ILE A 138 -13.93 -7.81 6.34
C ILE A 138 -14.17 -6.60 7.25
N GLY A 139 -14.31 -5.41 6.62
CA GLY A 139 -14.49 -4.14 7.33
C GLY A 139 -13.19 -3.59 7.94
N PHE A 140 -12.05 -4.20 7.69
CA PHE A 140 -10.76 -3.66 8.10
C PHE A 140 -10.39 -2.41 7.28
N ARG A 141 -10.02 -1.35 7.97
CA ARG A 141 -9.51 -0.13 7.34
C ARG A 141 -8.04 -0.32 6.97
N ASN A 142 -7.81 -0.89 5.81
CA ASN A 142 -6.48 -1.27 5.33
C ASN A 142 -5.52 -0.06 5.18
N ALA A 143 -6.00 1.04 4.60
CA ALA A 143 -5.23 2.27 4.45
C ALA A 143 -5.68 3.31 5.48
N GLN A 144 -4.72 4.06 6.03
CA GLN A 144 -4.99 5.14 6.98
C GLN A 144 -3.97 6.26 6.86
N SER A 145 -4.45 7.49 6.74
CA SER A 145 -3.63 8.69 6.83
C SER A 145 -3.61 9.26 8.24
N TRP A 146 -2.65 10.13 8.52
CA TRP A 146 -2.58 10.95 9.72
C TRP A 146 -1.95 12.30 9.41
N GLY A 147 -2.12 13.25 10.34
CA GLY A 147 -1.71 14.63 10.16
C GLY A 147 -2.74 15.46 9.41
N ASN A 148 -2.45 16.73 9.21
CA ASN A 148 -3.30 17.62 8.48
C ASN A 148 -3.05 17.50 6.97
N TRP A 149 -4.09 17.15 6.23
CA TRP A 149 -4.14 17.07 4.78
C TRP A 149 -5.05 18.16 4.21
N ASP A 150 -5.53 19.07 5.06
CA ASP A 150 -6.36 20.19 4.65
C ASP A 150 -5.48 21.25 3.98
N GLY A 151 -5.71 21.48 2.74
CA GLY A 151 -5.02 22.42 1.89
C GLY A 151 -5.33 22.10 0.44
N GLU A 152 -5.49 23.11 -0.36
CA GLU A 152 -5.58 22.90 -1.80
C GLU A 152 -4.27 22.23 -2.26
N PRO A 153 -4.35 21.10 -2.98
CA PRO A 153 -3.14 20.49 -3.53
C PRO A 153 -2.53 21.49 -4.51
N VAL A 154 -1.34 21.98 -4.20
CA VAL A 154 -0.55 22.76 -5.15
C VAL A 154 0.02 21.78 -6.16
N TRP A 155 -0.70 21.57 -7.24
CA TRP A 155 -0.23 20.81 -8.39
C TRP A 155 0.53 21.76 -9.30
N GLU A 156 1.82 21.94 -9.06
CA GLU A 156 2.69 22.37 -10.13
C GLU A 156 3.06 21.12 -10.93
N VAL A 157 2.36 20.86 -12.01
CA VAL A 157 2.80 19.91 -13.02
C VAL A 157 4.05 20.55 -13.66
N PRO A 158 5.25 19.96 -13.52
CA PRO A 158 6.42 20.50 -14.20
C PRO A 158 6.15 20.42 -15.70
N VAL A 159 6.15 21.57 -16.37
CA VAL A 159 5.90 21.72 -17.81
C VAL A 159 6.97 21.00 -18.67
N ASP A 160 7.98 20.37 -18.03
CA ASP A 160 9.17 19.88 -18.72
C ASP A 160 9.49 18.39 -18.41
N SER A 161 8.52 17.51 -18.47
CA SER A 161 8.80 16.07 -18.33
C SER A 161 8.91 15.32 -19.67
N GLY A 162 8.96 16.00 -20.82
CA GLY A 162 9.15 15.35 -22.13
C GLY A 162 8.15 14.24 -22.48
N ARG A 163 7.20 13.95 -21.61
CA ARG A 163 5.99 13.18 -21.84
C ARG A 163 4.84 14.17 -21.72
N GLU A 164 4.38 14.64 -22.85
CA GLU A 164 3.04 15.20 -22.95
C GLU A 164 2.07 14.10 -22.50
N VAL A 165 1.72 14.09 -21.20
CA VAL A 165 0.40 13.60 -20.85
C VAL A 165 -0.51 14.64 -21.47
N PRO A 166 -1.26 14.33 -22.52
CA PRO A 166 -2.03 15.34 -23.19
C PRO A 166 -2.90 16.01 -22.13
N GLU A 167 -2.76 17.31 -21.95
CA GLU A 167 -3.62 18.13 -21.06
C GLU A 167 -5.09 17.79 -21.32
N GLN A 168 -5.39 17.44 -22.56
CA GLN A 168 -6.66 16.94 -23.03
C GLN A 168 -7.10 15.63 -22.35
N ALA A 169 -6.22 14.70 -22.04
CA ALA A 169 -6.60 13.44 -21.36
C ALA A 169 -7.11 13.68 -19.94
N LEU A 170 -6.53 14.62 -19.20
CA LEU A 170 -7.02 15.02 -17.89
C LEU A 170 -8.37 15.72 -17.99
N VAL A 171 -8.51 16.63 -18.95
CA VAL A 171 -9.78 17.33 -19.24
C VAL A 171 -10.87 16.34 -19.64
N ASP A 172 -10.55 15.32 -20.42
CA ASP A 172 -11.51 14.29 -20.84
C ASP A 172 -11.95 13.46 -19.64
N ILE A 173 -11.03 13.03 -18.78
CA ILE A 173 -11.36 12.29 -17.53
C ILE A 173 -12.23 13.17 -16.60
N GLU A 174 -11.92 14.43 -16.43
CA GLU A 174 -12.73 15.35 -15.62
C GLU A 174 -14.17 15.53 -16.19
N LYS A 175 -14.31 15.48 -17.52
CA LYS A 175 -15.61 15.49 -18.21
C LYS A 175 -16.29 14.12 -18.21
N GLY A 176 -15.68 13.09 -17.63
CA GLY A 176 -16.18 11.73 -17.63
C GLY A 176 -16.04 11.02 -18.97
N LEU A 177 -15.08 11.41 -19.80
CA LEU A 177 -14.79 10.80 -21.07
C LEU A 177 -13.50 9.95 -20.97
N CYS A 178 -13.49 8.80 -21.62
CA CYS A 178 -12.29 7.97 -21.74
C CYS A 178 -11.29 8.67 -22.68
N PRO A 179 -10.05 8.94 -22.22
CA PRO A 179 -9.06 9.63 -23.06
C PRO A 179 -8.54 8.81 -24.22
N LEU A 180 -8.83 7.50 -24.29
CA LEU A 180 -8.40 6.61 -25.35
C LEU A 180 -9.38 6.56 -26.52
N ASP A 181 -10.69 6.56 -26.25
CA ASP A 181 -11.71 6.34 -27.26
C ASP A 181 -12.88 7.34 -27.20
N GLY A 182 -12.87 8.27 -26.26
CA GLY A 182 -13.91 9.28 -26.08
C GLY A 182 -15.23 8.74 -25.53
N SER A 183 -15.31 7.45 -25.15
CA SER A 183 -16.52 6.87 -24.58
C SER A 183 -16.82 7.46 -23.21
N GLN A 184 -18.09 7.52 -22.84
CA GLN A 184 -18.49 8.04 -21.53
C GLN A 184 -18.06 7.10 -20.40
N ILE A 185 -17.29 7.61 -19.47
CA ILE A 185 -16.90 6.87 -18.27
C ILE A 185 -18.08 6.86 -17.32
N THR A 186 -18.63 5.67 -17.08
CA THR A 186 -19.67 5.49 -16.08
C THR A 186 -19.01 5.19 -14.73
N TRP A 187 -18.98 6.17 -13.86
CA TRP A 187 -18.53 5.95 -12.48
C TRP A 187 -19.63 5.15 -11.76
N GLY A 188 -19.36 3.87 -11.55
CA GLY A 188 -20.27 3.04 -10.78
C GLY A 188 -20.35 3.57 -9.35
N SER A 189 -21.56 3.88 -8.87
CA SER A 189 -21.79 4.28 -7.48
C SER A 189 -21.54 3.14 -6.48
N ARG A 190 -21.23 1.94 -6.95
CA ARG A 190 -21.05 0.75 -6.13
C ARG A 190 -19.67 0.16 -6.34
N VAL A 191 -18.79 0.47 -5.43
CA VAL A 191 -17.60 -0.34 -5.20
C VAL A 191 -18.08 -1.71 -4.72
N CYS A 192 -17.66 -2.80 -5.36
CA CYS A 192 -17.96 -4.15 -4.92
C CYS A 192 -17.52 -4.32 -3.47
N ARG A 193 -18.39 -4.76 -2.58
CA ARG A 193 -17.98 -5.01 -1.20
C ARG A 193 -17.09 -6.26 -1.18
N LEU A 194 -16.09 -6.28 -0.33
CA LEU A 194 -15.22 -7.45 -0.18
C LEU A 194 -16.02 -8.74 0.07
N ARG A 195 -17.10 -8.66 0.83
CA ARG A 195 -18.03 -9.76 1.04
C ARG A 195 -18.61 -10.29 -0.27
N ASP A 196 -19.08 -9.40 -1.15
CA ASP A 196 -19.68 -9.77 -2.44
C ASP A 196 -18.64 -10.45 -3.34
N LEU A 197 -17.38 -10.00 -3.28
CA LEU A 197 -16.25 -10.64 -3.97
C LEU A 197 -15.96 -12.04 -3.43
N ILE A 198 -15.94 -12.22 -2.11
CA ILE A 198 -15.70 -13.51 -1.47
C ILE A 198 -16.80 -14.52 -1.85
N GLU A 199 -18.06 -14.09 -1.83
CA GLU A 199 -19.21 -14.95 -2.14
C GLU A 199 -19.29 -15.33 -3.64
N GLN A 200 -18.82 -14.45 -4.53
CA GLN A 200 -18.87 -14.64 -5.98
C GLN A 200 -17.63 -15.34 -6.55
N ARG A 201 -16.52 -15.35 -5.80
CA ARG A 201 -15.27 -15.92 -6.29
C ARG A 201 -15.20 -17.40 -5.97
N PRO A 202 -15.16 -18.28 -6.99
CA PRO A 202 -14.95 -19.71 -6.78
C PRO A 202 -13.62 -19.99 -6.07
N ASP A 203 -13.54 -21.11 -5.35
CA ASP A 203 -12.33 -21.49 -4.61
C ASP A 203 -11.12 -21.81 -5.51
N ASP A 204 -11.40 -22.09 -6.78
CA ASP A 204 -10.43 -22.45 -7.82
C ASP A 204 -10.02 -21.28 -8.74
N TRP A 205 -10.41 -20.07 -8.41
CA TRP A 205 -9.97 -18.90 -9.18
C TRP A 205 -8.46 -18.69 -9.00
N GLY A 206 -7.73 -19.07 -10.05
CA GLY A 206 -6.33 -18.69 -10.23
C GLY A 206 -6.15 -17.18 -10.42
N PRO A 207 -4.90 -16.73 -10.59
CA PRO A 207 -4.61 -15.32 -10.86
C PRO A 207 -5.42 -14.84 -12.06
N VAL A 208 -5.99 -13.65 -11.95
CA VAL A 208 -6.64 -13.00 -13.09
C VAL A 208 -5.53 -12.65 -14.07
N ASP A 209 -5.54 -13.29 -15.24
CA ASP A 209 -4.64 -12.93 -16.33
C ASP A 209 -4.86 -11.44 -16.63
N SER A 210 -3.89 -10.63 -16.26
CA SER A 210 -3.78 -9.26 -16.73
C SER A 210 -3.25 -9.30 -18.15
N GLY A 211 -4.17 -9.42 -19.13
CA GLY A 211 -3.88 -9.25 -20.55
C GLY A 211 -3.33 -7.87 -20.87
#